data_132852fb8f948e91c5225632d76d9f2e
#
_entry.id   132852fb8f948e91c5225632d76d9f2e
#
_cell.length_a   1.000
_cell.length_b   1.000
_cell.length_c   1.000
_cell.angle_alpha   90.00
_cell.angle_beta   90.00
_cell.angle_gamma   90.00
#
_symmetry.space_group_name_H-M   'P 1'
#
loop_
_entity.id
_entity.type
_entity.pdbx_description
1 polymer ?
#
loop_
_entity_poly.entity_id
_entity_poly.type
_entity_poly.pdbx_seq_one_letter_code
_entity_poly.pdbx_strand_id
1 'polypeptide(L)'
;MFVNSSIQYLNLKEDLWHECLEGSYGFLRASWPGNWLGMPVVLLECLRFLNLQENNLSEAGRSMLEAAKSVAFEIEKHAENLSVLKEPKYHNRLHFADALTSMSIQLAILVELEKEANQDWMVCALLTCIAHDVVHPGKVNLVESEIEKQSVNFLKPILKFHSVPDKWQKVIETAIVRSDFAIVHQNHAQVAGKAFEWNLNWLCVLLNEADVMASASAKYGPELGESLAHEWRLIDFPLHGSVASLEGRKFFLKQLVFSSPSSLVLGINQRISEEILSINS
;
A
#
# COMPACT_ATOMS: atom_id res chain seq x y z
N MET A 1 -15.20 0.68 -0.47
CA MET A 1 -14.75 0.70 0.91
C MET A 1 -15.41 1.83 1.70
N PHE A 2 -15.10 3.10 1.44
CA PHE A 2 -15.70 4.22 2.16
C PHE A 2 -17.10 4.64 1.68
N VAL A 3 -17.61 4.10 0.58
CA VAL A 3 -18.84 4.59 -0.10
C VAL A 3 -20.08 3.76 0.21
N ASN A 4 -19.96 2.55 0.75
CA ASN A 4 -21.14 1.75 1.11
C ASN A 4 -20.77 0.56 2.02
N SER A 5 -21.03 0.69 3.31
CA SER A 5 -20.82 -0.37 4.31
C SER A 5 -21.80 -1.56 4.22
N SER A 6 -22.63 -1.64 3.18
CA SER A 6 -23.69 -2.65 3.03
C SER A 6 -23.53 -3.55 1.81
N ILE A 7 -22.45 -3.45 1.02
CA ILE A 7 -22.23 -4.34 -0.11
C ILE A 7 -21.76 -5.69 0.43
N GLN A 8 -22.61 -6.70 0.31
CA GLN A 8 -22.18 -8.10 0.43
C GLN A 8 -21.25 -8.39 -0.76
N TYR A 9 -19.96 -8.63 -0.46
CA TYR A 9 -18.86 -8.76 -1.44
C TYR A 9 -18.93 -10.03 -2.31
N LEU A 10 -19.96 -10.83 -2.18
CA LEU A 10 -20.13 -12.09 -2.90
C LEU A 10 -20.55 -11.83 -4.34
N ASN A 11 -19.65 -12.07 -5.28
CA ASN A 11 -19.82 -12.01 -6.75
C ASN A 11 -19.78 -10.62 -7.40
N LEU A 12 -18.86 -9.74 -6.99
CA LEU A 12 -18.59 -8.52 -7.75
C LEU A 12 -17.94 -8.88 -9.09
N LYS A 13 -18.42 -8.27 -10.19
CA LYS A 13 -17.73 -8.31 -11.49
C LYS A 13 -16.43 -7.50 -11.42
N GLU A 14 -15.47 -7.80 -12.27
CA GLU A 14 -14.16 -7.12 -12.34
C GLU A 14 -14.28 -5.59 -12.33
N ASP A 15 -15.19 -5.02 -13.11
CA ASP A 15 -15.43 -3.57 -13.16
C ASP A 15 -15.85 -2.99 -11.80
N LEU A 16 -16.64 -3.70 -11.02
CA LEU A 16 -17.09 -3.23 -9.70
C LEU A 16 -15.95 -3.20 -8.67
N TRP A 17 -14.98 -4.11 -8.73
CA TRP A 17 -13.79 -4.05 -7.89
C TRP A 17 -12.93 -2.83 -8.21
N HIS A 18 -12.76 -2.55 -9.50
CA HIS A 18 -12.03 -1.36 -9.91
C HIS A 18 -12.77 -0.06 -9.52
N GLU A 19 -14.09 0.02 -9.73
CA GLU A 19 -14.90 1.15 -9.27
C GLU A 19 -14.83 1.36 -7.76
N CYS A 20 -14.81 0.28 -6.97
CA CYS A 20 -14.62 0.32 -5.52
C CYS A 20 -13.26 0.93 -5.14
N LEU A 21 -12.20 0.53 -5.84
CA LEU A 21 -10.83 1.05 -5.65
C LEU A 21 -10.77 2.54 -5.97
N GLU A 22 -11.16 2.94 -7.17
CA GLU A 22 -11.14 4.33 -7.62
C GLU A 22 -12.07 5.24 -6.79
N GLY A 23 -13.24 4.73 -6.41
CA GLY A 23 -14.18 5.45 -5.54
C GLY A 23 -13.60 5.67 -4.15
N SER A 24 -12.85 4.70 -3.61
CA SER A 24 -12.18 4.83 -2.32
C SER A 24 -11.05 5.87 -2.37
N TYR A 25 -10.22 5.86 -3.42
CA TYR A 25 -9.22 6.90 -3.63
C TYR A 25 -9.85 8.31 -3.76
N GLY A 26 -10.96 8.42 -4.50
CA GLY A 26 -11.69 9.67 -4.63
C GLY A 26 -12.21 10.21 -3.31
N PHE A 27 -12.74 9.32 -2.46
CA PHE A 27 -13.20 9.69 -1.12
C PHE A 27 -12.05 10.19 -0.23
N LEU A 28 -10.91 9.49 -0.22
CA LEU A 28 -9.73 9.88 0.55
C LEU A 28 -9.24 11.28 0.13
N ARG A 29 -9.16 11.55 -1.16
CA ARG A 29 -8.74 12.86 -1.70
C ARG A 29 -9.74 13.96 -1.39
N ALA A 30 -11.04 13.69 -1.47
CA ALA A 30 -12.07 14.65 -1.09
C ALA A 30 -12.03 15.01 0.40
N SER A 31 -11.48 14.12 1.24
CA SER A 31 -11.30 14.34 2.67
C SER A 31 -9.97 15.02 3.01
N TRP A 32 -8.97 14.89 2.14
CA TRP A 32 -7.61 15.37 2.35
C TRP A 32 -7.43 16.83 1.90
N PRO A 33 -6.68 17.67 2.66
CA PRO A 33 -6.31 17.47 4.06
C PRO A 33 -7.35 18.02 5.04
N GLY A 34 -8.36 18.76 4.57
CA GLY A 34 -9.23 19.59 5.40
C GLY A 34 -10.17 18.81 6.33
N ASN A 35 -10.65 17.64 5.86
CA ASN A 35 -11.56 16.75 6.60
C ASN A 35 -10.93 15.38 6.77
N TRP A 36 -9.62 15.35 7.03
CA TRP A 36 -8.88 14.10 7.18
C TRP A 36 -9.44 13.22 8.30
N LEU A 37 -9.64 11.95 8.01
CA LEU A 37 -10.26 10.99 8.93
C LEU A 37 -9.32 10.53 10.05
N GLY A 38 -8.00 10.60 9.80
CA GLY A 38 -6.98 9.99 10.65
C GLY A 38 -6.64 8.54 10.28
N MET A 39 -5.35 8.19 10.31
CA MET A 39 -4.88 6.84 9.99
C MET A 39 -5.54 5.73 10.83
N PRO A 40 -5.83 5.94 12.13
CA PRO A 40 -6.56 4.93 12.92
C PRO A 40 -7.95 4.63 12.36
N VAL A 41 -8.65 5.65 11.84
CA VAL A 41 -9.98 5.45 11.22
C VAL A 41 -9.85 4.74 9.87
N VAL A 42 -8.86 5.11 9.05
CA VAL A 42 -8.60 4.42 7.78
C VAL A 42 -8.32 2.93 8.01
N LEU A 43 -7.45 2.60 8.96
CA LEU A 43 -7.18 1.21 9.33
C LEU A 43 -8.43 0.48 9.82
N LEU A 44 -9.25 1.12 10.68
CA LEU A 44 -10.49 0.53 11.17
C LEU A 44 -11.47 0.22 10.02
N GLU A 45 -11.59 1.10 9.04
CA GLU A 45 -12.44 0.88 7.86
C GLU A 45 -11.90 -0.27 6.98
N CYS A 46 -10.56 -0.42 6.86
CA CYS A 46 -9.95 -1.58 6.20
C CYS A 46 -10.30 -2.90 6.91
N LEU A 47 -10.20 -2.92 8.24
CA LEU A 47 -10.55 -4.10 9.05
C LEU A 47 -12.04 -4.46 8.92
N ARG A 48 -12.93 -3.46 8.95
CA ARG A 48 -14.38 -3.66 8.76
C ARG A 48 -14.69 -4.18 7.36
N PHE A 49 -14.06 -3.61 6.35
CA PHE A 49 -14.23 -4.02 4.97
C PHE A 49 -13.85 -5.50 4.78
N LEU A 50 -12.78 -5.95 5.40
CA LEU A 50 -12.30 -7.33 5.37
C LEU A 50 -13.02 -8.26 6.36
N ASN A 51 -13.97 -7.75 7.14
CA ASN A 51 -14.64 -8.48 8.22
C ASN A 51 -13.63 -9.14 9.20
N LEU A 52 -12.51 -8.46 9.44
CA LEU A 52 -11.49 -8.90 10.39
C LEU A 52 -11.91 -8.51 11.80
N GLN A 53 -12.35 -9.50 12.58
CA GLN A 53 -12.78 -9.33 13.97
C GLN A 53 -11.76 -9.95 14.92
N GLU A 54 -11.42 -9.24 15.97
CA GLU A 54 -10.42 -9.68 16.96
C GLU A 54 -10.68 -11.09 17.52
N ASN A 55 -11.96 -11.43 17.72
CA ASN A 55 -12.37 -12.74 18.24
C ASN A 55 -12.05 -13.92 17.30
N ASN A 56 -11.85 -13.65 16.01
CA ASN A 56 -11.55 -14.66 15.00
C ASN A 56 -10.05 -14.81 14.74
N LEU A 57 -9.22 -13.97 15.35
CA LEU A 57 -7.77 -13.98 15.20
C LEU A 57 -7.11 -14.92 16.20
N SER A 58 -5.99 -15.52 15.81
CA SER A 58 -5.09 -16.18 16.74
C SER A 58 -4.49 -15.18 17.73
N GLU A 59 -3.78 -15.64 18.74
CA GLU A 59 -3.01 -14.76 19.64
C GLU A 59 -1.99 -13.92 18.84
N ALA A 60 -1.31 -14.52 17.87
CA ALA A 60 -0.39 -13.81 16.99
C ALA A 60 -1.10 -12.75 16.13
N GLY A 61 -2.27 -13.09 15.57
CA GLY A 61 -3.09 -12.16 14.82
C GLY A 61 -3.52 -10.96 15.65
N ARG A 62 -3.96 -11.18 16.90
CA ARG A 62 -4.30 -10.09 17.83
C ARG A 62 -3.09 -9.20 18.15
N SER A 63 -1.93 -9.80 18.43
CA SER A 63 -0.70 -9.05 18.68
C SER A 63 -0.31 -8.17 17.49
N MET A 64 -0.40 -8.69 16.24
CA MET A 64 -0.16 -7.93 15.02
C MET A 64 -1.21 -6.83 14.81
N LEU A 65 -2.47 -7.08 15.13
CA LEU A 65 -3.53 -6.07 15.04
C LEU A 65 -3.27 -4.89 15.97
N GLU A 66 -2.89 -5.16 17.23
CA GLU A 66 -2.56 -4.10 18.18
C GLU A 66 -1.30 -3.32 17.74
N ALA A 67 -0.30 -4.01 17.17
CA ALA A 67 0.85 -3.34 16.57
C ALA A 67 0.44 -2.42 15.40
N ALA A 68 -0.47 -2.87 14.50
CA ALA A 68 -0.98 -2.05 13.41
C ALA A 68 -1.72 -0.80 13.89
N LYS A 69 -2.56 -0.94 14.94
CA LYS A 69 -3.23 0.19 15.58
C LYS A 69 -2.23 1.20 16.16
N SER A 70 -1.16 0.72 16.80
CA SER A 70 -0.10 1.58 17.34
C SER A 70 0.66 2.30 16.22
N VAL A 71 0.98 1.64 15.11
CA VAL A 71 1.63 2.28 13.95
C VAL A 71 0.72 3.36 13.37
N ALA A 72 -0.58 3.07 13.17
CA ALA A 72 -1.56 4.05 12.68
C ALA A 72 -1.60 5.31 13.57
N PHE A 73 -1.57 5.12 14.89
CA PHE A 73 -1.56 6.22 15.86
C PHE A 73 -0.25 7.03 15.80
N GLU A 74 0.90 6.35 15.73
CA GLU A 74 2.20 7.05 15.66
C GLU A 74 2.38 7.83 14.36
N ILE A 75 1.87 7.33 13.21
CA ILE A 75 1.85 8.09 11.94
C ILE A 75 1.05 9.38 12.12
N GLU A 76 -0.16 9.30 12.69
CA GLU A 76 -1.01 10.48 12.88
C GLU A 76 -0.36 11.49 13.82
N LYS A 77 0.11 11.03 14.97
CA LYS A 77 0.79 11.86 15.96
C LYS A 77 2.07 12.52 15.41
N HIS A 78 2.83 11.80 14.58
CA HIS A 78 4.01 12.38 13.93
C HIS A 78 3.63 13.50 12.97
N ALA A 79 2.60 13.29 12.17
CA ALA A 79 2.11 14.28 11.22
C ALA A 79 1.47 15.51 11.91
N GLU A 80 0.78 15.34 13.04
CA GLU A 80 0.25 16.45 13.84
C GLU A 80 1.37 17.35 14.39
N ASN A 81 2.52 16.77 14.75
CA ASN A 81 3.68 17.50 15.22
C ASN A 81 4.45 18.22 14.08
N LEU A 82 4.30 17.75 12.85
CA LEU A 82 4.71 18.45 11.65
C LEU A 82 3.54 19.36 11.24
N SER A 83 3.70 20.68 11.11
CA SER A 83 2.65 21.44 10.44
C SER A 83 2.31 20.77 9.10
N VAL A 84 1.07 20.79 8.65
CA VAL A 84 0.59 20.21 7.36
C VAL A 84 1.48 20.63 6.17
N LEU A 85 2.17 21.78 6.27
CA LEU A 85 3.11 22.28 5.26
C LEU A 85 4.46 21.55 5.27
N LYS A 86 4.77 20.77 6.31
CA LYS A 86 6.07 20.06 6.47
C LYS A 86 5.94 18.55 6.25
N GLU A 87 4.73 18.03 6.13
CA GLU A 87 4.53 16.65 5.74
C GLU A 87 5.01 16.45 4.29
N PRO A 88 5.72 15.36 3.97
CA PRO A 88 6.13 15.07 2.59
C PRO A 88 4.95 15.15 1.63
N LYS A 89 5.19 15.58 0.39
CA LYS A 89 4.08 15.80 -0.56
C LYS A 89 3.54 14.50 -1.14
N TYR A 90 4.40 13.50 -1.26
CA TYR A 90 4.02 12.16 -1.75
C TYR A 90 3.97 11.15 -0.60
N HIS A 91 5.06 10.97 0.17
CA HIS A 91 5.13 10.01 1.28
C HIS A 91 4.48 10.57 2.55
N ASN A 92 3.18 10.82 2.48
CA ASN A 92 2.34 11.39 3.53
C ASN A 92 1.21 10.44 3.94
N ARG A 93 0.37 10.86 4.87
CA ARG A 93 -0.77 10.06 5.35
C ARG A 93 -1.74 9.64 4.25
N LEU A 94 -1.91 10.44 3.19
CA LEU A 94 -2.75 10.06 2.05
C LEU A 94 -2.16 8.87 1.29
N HIS A 95 -0.83 8.82 1.09
CA HIS A 95 -0.15 7.69 0.49
C HIS A 95 -0.34 6.40 1.33
N PHE A 96 -0.17 6.46 2.66
CA PHE A 96 -0.45 5.32 3.53
C PHE A 96 -1.90 4.84 3.42
N ALA A 97 -2.85 5.77 3.32
CA ALA A 97 -4.26 5.43 3.15
C ALA A 97 -4.55 4.81 1.78
N ASP A 98 -3.91 5.30 0.72
CA ASP A 98 -4.00 4.73 -0.63
C ASP A 98 -3.45 3.28 -0.64
N ALA A 99 -2.27 3.06 -0.06
CA ALA A 99 -1.65 1.74 0.03
C ALA A 99 -2.49 0.76 0.87
N LEU A 100 -3.00 1.18 2.04
CA LEU A 100 -3.90 0.37 2.86
C LEU A 100 -5.21 0.02 2.14
N THR A 101 -5.77 0.97 1.41
CA THR A 101 -6.97 0.75 0.60
C THR A 101 -6.70 -0.28 -0.50
N SER A 102 -5.61 -0.13 -1.22
CA SER A 102 -5.15 -1.07 -2.25
C SER A 102 -4.95 -2.46 -1.68
N MET A 103 -4.21 -2.59 -0.57
CA MET A 103 -3.98 -3.85 0.13
C MET A 103 -5.30 -4.50 0.54
N SER A 104 -6.22 -3.73 1.13
CA SER A 104 -7.51 -4.26 1.60
C SER A 104 -8.35 -4.81 0.45
N ILE A 105 -8.41 -4.14 -0.68
CA ILE A 105 -9.14 -4.59 -1.86
C ILE A 105 -8.47 -5.83 -2.46
N GLN A 106 -7.14 -5.87 -2.55
CA GLN A 106 -6.41 -7.07 -2.99
C GLN A 106 -6.74 -8.27 -2.10
N LEU A 107 -6.70 -8.09 -0.78
CA LEU A 107 -7.02 -9.17 0.17
C LEU A 107 -8.46 -9.65 0.05
N ALA A 108 -9.43 -8.74 -0.13
CA ALA A 108 -10.83 -9.11 -0.33
C ALA A 108 -11.04 -9.94 -1.60
N ILE A 109 -10.40 -9.54 -2.71
CA ILE A 109 -10.44 -10.30 -3.96
C ILE A 109 -9.80 -11.69 -3.78
N LEU A 110 -8.67 -11.79 -3.08
CA LEU A 110 -8.00 -13.07 -2.82
C LEU A 110 -8.89 -14.01 -1.98
N VAL A 111 -9.55 -13.49 -0.94
CA VAL A 111 -10.51 -14.29 -0.17
C VAL A 111 -11.66 -14.80 -1.04
N GLU A 112 -12.12 -13.98 -1.98
CA GLU A 112 -13.17 -14.40 -2.91
C GLU A 112 -12.67 -15.49 -3.90
N LEU A 113 -11.45 -15.33 -4.43
CA LEU A 113 -10.86 -16.29 -5.37
C LEU A 113 -10.54 -17.63 -4.71
N GLU A 114 -9.86 -17.60 -3.57
CA GLU A 114 -9.38 -18.79 -2.86
C GLU A 114 -10.48 -19.48 -2.03
N LYS A 115 -11.61 -18.80 -1.79
CA LYS A 115 -12.69 -19.25 -0.89
C LYS A 115 -12.22 -19.55 0.54
N GLU A 116 -11.02 -19.09 0.90
CA GLU A 116 -10.42 -19.27 2.22
C GLU A 116 -9.73 -17.98 2.67
N ALA A 117 -10.09 -17.52 3.86
CA ALA A 117 -9.47 -16.36 4.50
C ALA A 117 -8.44 -16.81 5.53
N ASN A 118 -7.18 -16.47 5.33
CA ASN A 118 -6.18 -16.59 6.39
C ASN A 118 -6.06 -15.26 7.12
N GLN A 119 -6.86 -15.09 8.19
CA GLN A 119 -7.00 -13.80 8.87
C GLN A 119 -5.70 -13.29 9.49
N ASP A 120 -4.83 -14.19 9.99
CA ASP A 120 -3.53 -13.78 10.53
C ASP A 120 -2.61 -13.21 9.44
N TRP A 121 -2.58 -13.82 8.24
CA TRP A 121 -1.86 -13.27 7.09
C TRP A 121 -2.46 -11.96 6.60
N MET A 122 -3.78 -11.80 6.64
CA MET A 122 -4.43 -10.55 6.25
C MET A 122 -4.05 -9.41 7.22
N VAL A 123 -4.05 -9.67 8.53
CA VAL A 123 -3.59 -8.68 9.52
C VAL A 123 -2.10 -8.40 9.36
N CYS A 124 -1.27 -9.43 9.11
CA CYS A 124 0.14 -9.26 8.79
C CYS A 124 0.34 -8.35 7.58
N ALA A 125 -0.44 -8.54 6.51
CA ALA A 125 -0.36 -7.72 5.31
C ALA A 125 -0.73 -6.25 5.58
N LEU A 126 -1.81 -5.99 6.33
CA LEU A 126 -2.19 -4.63 6.72
C LEU A 126 -1.13 -3.96 7.60
N LEU A 127 -0.58 -4.67 8.61
CA LEU A 127 0.50 -4.16 9.46
C LEU A 127 1.75 -3.86 8.64
N THR A 128 2.14 -4.75 7.74
CA THR A 128 3.30 -4.55 6.87
C THR A 128 3.09 -3.36 5.95
N CYS A 129 1.89 -3.24 5.37
CA CYS A 129 1.52 -2.16 4.46
C CYS A 129 1.52 -0.78 5.16
N ILE A 130 0.94 -0.66 6.37
CA ILE A 130 0.93 0.64 7.07
C ILE A 130 2.32 1.03 7.58
N ALA A 131 3.23 0.06 7.79
CA ALA A 131 4.54 0.28 8.37
C ALA A 131 5.66 0.45 7.34
N HIS A 132 5.46 0.14 6.05
CA HIS A 132 6.55 0.04 5.08
C HIS A 132 7.35 1.35 4.93
N ASP A 133 6.68 2.49 4.93
CA ASP A 133 7.25 3.82 4.73
C ASP A 133 7.12 4.76 5.96
N VAL A 134 6.87 4.21 7.16
CA VAL A 134 6.46 4.97 8.35
C VAL A 134 7.40 6.14 8.72
N VAL A 135 8.66 6.08 8.35
CA VAL A 135 9.65 7.14 8.56
C VAL A 135 10.31 7.58 7.26
N HIS A 136 9.62 7.43 6.14
CA HIS A 136 10.16 7.80 4.83
C HIS A 136 10.49 9.30 4.79
N PRO A 137 11.76 9.69 4.54
CA PRO A 137 12.20 11.07 4.64
C PRO A 137 11.96 11.91 3.37
N GLY A 138 11.20 11.40 2.40
CA GLY A 138 11.02 12.04 1.10
C GLY A 138 12.27 11.99 0.21
N LYS A 139 13.14 11.00 0.39
CA LYS A 139 14.41 10.83 -0.33
C LYS A 139 14.40 9.55 -1.14
N VAL A 140 15.44 9.38 -1.94
CA VAL A 140 15.70 8.16 -2.71
C VAL A 140 16.78 7.34 -1.99
N ASN A 141 16.66 6.02 -2.00
CA ASN A 141 17.70 5.13 -1.47
C ASN A 141 19.04 5.37 -2.15
N LEU A 142 20.10 5.60 -1.37
CA LEU A 142 21.48 5.65 -1.84
C LEU A 142 22.13 4.26 -1.81
N VAL A 143 21.65 3.41 -0.91
CA VAL A 143 22.04 2.01 -0.75
C VAL A 143 20.75 1.18 -0.69
N GLU A 144 20.76 0.01 -1.28
CA GLU A 144 19.60 -0.90 -1.34
C GLU A 144 18.89 -1.05 0.01
N SER A 145 17.61 -0.76 0.01
CA SER A 145 16.70 -0.86 1.16
C SER A 145 17.13 -0.05 2.40
N GLU A 146 17.81 1.09 2.22
CA GLU A 146 18.26 1.93 3.33
C GLU A 146 17.05 2.53 4.09
N ILE A 147 16.07 3.06 3.38
CA ILE A 147 14.89 3.72 3.94
C ILE A 147 13.97 2.69 4.57
N GLU A 148 13.75 1.56 3.90
CA GLU A 148 12.94 0.44 4.40
C GLU A 148 13.51 -0.14 5.70
N LYS A 149 14.84 -0.22 5.81
CA LYS A 149 15.50 -0.60 7.07
C LYS A 149 15.28 0.42 8.21
N GLN A 150 15.12 1.70 7.90
CA GLN A 150 14.74 2.72 8.90
C GLN A 150 13.30 2.48 9.39
N SER A 151 12.36 2.17 8.49
CA SER A 151 10.99 1.78 8.84
C SER A 151 10.95 0.54 9.71
N VAL A 152 11.75 -0.49 9.37
CA VAL A 152 11.91 -1.70 10.21
C VAL A 152 12.44 -1.34 11.60
N ASN A 153 13.47 -0.48 11.70
CA ASN A 153 14.02 -0.08 13.01
C ASN A 153 13.01 0.70 13.87
N PHE A 154 12.18 1.53 13.25
CA PHE A 154 11.06 2.19 13.93
C PHE A 154 10.01 1.18 14.43
N LEU A 155 9.69 0.17 13.61
CA LEU A 155 8.65 -0.81 13.91
C LEU A 155 9.03 -1.82 15.00
N LYS A 156 10.31 -2.23 15.08
CA LYS A 156 10.80 -3.25 16.03
C LYS A 156 10.34 -3.07 17.48
N PRO A 157 10.47 -1.90 18.11
CA PRO A 157 10.00 -1.71 19.49
C PRO A 157 8.49 -1.88 19.61
N ILE A 158 7.70 -1.51 18.60
CA ILE A 158 6.24 -1.69 18.59
C ILE A 158 5.88 -3.17 18.53
N LEU A 159 6.51 -3.93 17.62
CA LEU A 159 6.31 -5.39 17.52
C LEU A 159 6.63 -6.10 18.84
N LYS A 160 7.75 -5.71 19.47
CA LYS A 160 8.16 -6.26 20.76
C LYS A 160 7.20 -5.89 21.88
N PHE A 161 6.75 -4.64 21.93
CA PHE A 161 5.79 -4.16 22.95
C PHE A 161 4.48 -4.95 22.90
N HIS A 162 3.98 -5.26 21.70
CA HIS A 162 2.76 -6.05 21.51
C HIS A 162 3.00 -7.57 21.50
N SER A 163 4.22 -8.02 21.83
CA SER A 163 4.57 -9.44 21.88
C SER A 163 4.28 -10.21 20.57
N VAL A 164 4.47 -9.55 19.43
CA VAL A 164 4.35 -10.22 18.12
C VAL A 164 5.38 -11.34 18.04
N PRO A 165 5.00 -12.59 17.73
CA PRO A 165 5.94 -13.71 17.69
C PRO A 165 7.08 -13.52 16.69
N ASP A 166 8.31 -13.95 17.03
CA ASP A 166 9.53 -13.74 16.23
C ASP A 166 9.39 -14.17 14.78
N LYS A 167 8.66 -15.28 14.51
CA LYS A 167 8.39 -15.72 13.14
C LYS A 167 7.66 -14.67 12.31
N TRP A 168 6.68 -13.97 12.91
CA TRP A 168 5.91 -12.92 12.24
C TRP A 168 6.70 -11.62 12.15
N GLN A 169 7.48 -11.27 13.20
CA GLN A 169 8.39 -10.13 13.12
C GLN A 169 9.33 -10.28 11.93
N LYS A 170 9.95 -11.47 11.75
CA LYS A 170 10.83 -11.74 10.62
C LYS A 170 10.13 -11.67 9.27
N VAL A 171 8.88 -12.12 9.16
CA VAL A 171 8.05 -11.99 7.93
C VAL A 171 7.84 -10.53 7.59
N ILE A 172 7.36 -9.73 8.56
CA ILE A 172 7.06 -8.31 8.39
C ILE A 172 8.32 -7.52 8.01
N GLU A 173 9.40 -7.69 8.79
CA GLU A 173 10.68 -7.03 8.55
C GLU A 173 11.23 -7.35 7.15
N THR A 174 11.16 -8.62 6.74
CA THR A 174 11.63 -9.03 5.42
C THR A 174 10.77 -8.44 4.31
N ALA A 175 9.46 -8.42 4.46
CA ALA A 175 8.56 -7.86 3.46
C ALA A 175 8.77 -6.34 3.30
N ILE A 176 8.95 -5.60 4.41
CA ILE A 176 9.27 -4.16 4.36
C ILE A 176 10.61 -3.93 3.65
N VAL A 177 11.69 -4.66 4.02
CA VAL A 177 12.99 -4.50 3.34
C VAL A 177 12.89 -4.80 1.85
N ARG A 178 12.02 -5.71 1.45
CA ARG A 178 11.78 -6.09 0.06
C ARG A 178 10.77 -5.21 -0.68
N SER A 179 10.26 -4.14 -0.07
CA SER A 179 9.43 -3.15 -0.77
C SER A 179 10.24 -2.11 -1.55
N ASP A 180 11.57 -2.04 -1.36
CA ASP A 180 12.44 -1.18 -2.17
C ASP A 180 12.17 -1.40 -3.67
N PHE A 181 11.84 -0.31 -4.37
CA PHE A 181 11.50 -0.33 -5.80
C PHE A 181 12.60 -0.98 -6.66
N ALA A 182 13.86 -0.89 -6.25
CA ALA A 182 15.00 -1.48 -6.96
C ALA A 182 14.95 -3.01 -7.05
N ILE A 183 14.26 -3.68 -6.11
CA ILE A 183 14.20 -5.15 -6.04
C ILE A 183 12.81 -5.75 -6.30
N VAL A 184 11.81 -4.91 -6.63
CA VAL A 184 10.43 -5.35 -6.90
C VAL A 184 10.37 -6.46 -7.95
N HIS A 185 11.10 -6.34 -9.06
CA HIS A 185 11.14 -7.37 -10.11
C HIS A 185 11.59 -8.74 -9.60
N GLN A 186 12.48 -8.79 -8.60
CA GLN A 186 12.93 -10.04 -7.99
C GLN A 186 11.81 -10.72 -7.20
N ASN A 187 10.96 -9.93 -6.52
CA ASN A 187 9.80 -10.44 -5.79
C ASN A 187 8.79 -11.09 -6.74
N HIS A 188 8.44 -10.41 -7.80
CA HIS A 188 7.52 -10.93 -8.81
C HIS A 188 8.07 -12.17 -9.52
N ALA A 189 9.37 -12.23 -9.81
CA ALA A 189 10.01 -13.40 -10.39
C ALA A 189 9.93 -14.65 -9.47
N GLN A 190 9.91 -14.47 -8.14
CA GLN A 190 9.80 -15.59 -7.19
C GLN A 190 8.44 -16.28 -7.20
N VAL A 191 7.39 -15.59 -7.62
CA VAL A 191 6.03 -16.14 -7.69
C VAL A 191 5.56 -16.43 -9.12
N ALA A 192 6.36 -16.11 -10.12
CA ALA A 192 6.02 -16.30 -11.52
C ALA A 192 5.64 -17.76 -11.83
N GLY A 193 4.44 -17.95 -12.40
CA GLY A 193 3.90 -19.27 -12.75
C GLY A 193 3.45 -20.12 -11.56
N LYS A 194 3.42 -19.57 -10.34
CA LYS A 194 2.94 -20.29 -9.14
C LYS A 194 1.52 -19.88 -8.77
N ALA A 195 0.77 -20.83 -8.19
CA ALA A 195 -0.49 -20.53 -7.56
C ALA A 195 -0.29 -19.61 -6.35
N PHE A 196 -1.32 -18.85 -5.99
CA PHE A 196 -1.31 -18.02 -4.79
C PHE A 196 -1.22 -18.90 -3.51
N GLU A 197 -0.43 -18.46 -2.58
CA GLU A 197 -0.31 -19.05 -1.25
C GLU A 197 -0.11 -17.95 -0.19
N TRP A 198 -0.67 -18.13 0.98
CA TRP A 198 -0.43 -17.26 2.12
C TRP A 198 1.00 -17.44 2.65
N ASN A 199 1.95 -16.74 2.04
CA ASN A 199 3.36 -16.81 2.41
C ASN A 199 4.10 -15.47 2.19
N LEU A 200 5.35 -15.40 2.62
CA LEU A 200 6.19 -14.20 2.52
C LEU A 200 6.36 -13.70 1.07
N ASN A 201 6.53 -14.60 0.08
CA ASN A 201 6.80 -14.17 -1.28
C ASN A 201 5.57 -13.47 -1.89
N TRP A 202 4.37 -14.01 -1.64
CA TRP A 202 3.14 -13.37 -2.07
C TRP A 202 2.84 -12.10 -1.28
N LEU A 203 3.17 -12.04 0.04
CA LEU A 203 3.08 -10.82 0.81
C LEU A 203 3.94 -9.70 0.22
N CYS A 204 5.19 -10.00 -0.19
CA CYS A 204 6.05 -9.02 -0.85
C CYS A 204 5.44 -8.49 -2.15
N VAL A 205 4.86 -9.37 -2.97
CA VAL A 205 4.19 -8.98 -4.22
C VAL A 205 2.98 -8.07 -3.93
N LEU A 206 2.11 -8.48 -3.00
CA LEU A 206 0.93 -7.69 -2.62
C LEU A 206 1.31 -6.31 -2.07
N LEU A 207 2.37 -6.23 -1.27
CA LEU A 207 2.88 -4.98 -0.73
C LEU A 207 3.40 -4.07 -1.85
N ASN A 208 4.26 -4.60 -2.74
CA ASN A 208 4.80 -3.83 -3.86
C ASN A 208 3.69 -3.29 -4.79
N GLU A 209 2.67 -4.09 -5.04
CA GLU A 209 1.53 -3.68 -5.86
C GLU A 209 0.65 -2.64 -5.13
N ALA A 210 0.38 -2.85 -3.83
CA ALA A 210 -0.44 -1.93 -3.03
C ALA A 210 0.17 -0.53 -2.94
N ASP A 211 1.48 -0.45 -2.77
CA ASP A 211 2.26 0.79 -2.66
C ASP A 211 2.10 1.67 -3.92
N VAL A 212 2.21 1.07 -5.11
CA VAL A 212 2.19 1.83 -6.37
C VAL A 212 0.83 1.87 -7.06
N MET A 213 -0.19 1.18 -6.54
CA MET A 213 -1.48 1.01 -7.24
C MET A 213 -2.22 2.33 -7.48
N ALA A 214 -2.25 3.24 -6.50
CA ALA A 214 -2.82 4.57 -6.69
C ALA A 214 -2.05 5.39 -7.73
N SER A 215 -0.70 5.26 -7.71
CA SER A 215 0.18 5.89 -8.69
C SER A 215 0.04 5.27 -10.09
N ALA A 216 -0.43 4.04 -10.21
CA ALA A 216 -0.74 3.41 -11.49
C ALA A 216 -2.09 3.86 -12.08
N SER A 217 -2.98 4.46 -11.27
CA SER A 217 -4.28 4.97 -11.75
C SER A 217 -4.11 6.07 -12.78
N ALA A 218 -4.80 5.96 -13.92
CA ALA A 218 -4.84 7.02 -14.92
C ALA A 218 -5.45 8.32 -14.39
N LYS A 219 -6.33 8.22 -13.39
CA LYS A 219 -7.02 9.36 -12.79
C LYS A 219 -6.17 10.10 -11.75
N TYR A 220 -5.46 9.37 -10.89
CA TYR A 220 -4.75 9.94 -9.75
C TYR A 220 -3.23 9.93 -9.89
N GLY A 221 -2.70 9.06 -10.74
CA GLY A 221 -1.26 8.94 -10.95
C GLY A 221 -0.57 10.22 -11.41
N PRO A 222 -1.14 11.04 -12.32
CA PRO A 222 -0.54 12.33 -12.69
C PRO A 222 -0.34 13.27 -11.51
N GLU A 223 -1.35 13.43 -10.63
CA GLU A 223 -1.26 14.25 -9.42
C GLU A 223 -0.20 13.72 -8.43
N LEU A 224 -0.13 12.39 -8.28
CA LEU A 224 0.88 11.74 -7.45
C LEU A 224 2.29 11.92 -8.02
N GLY A 225 2.44 11.88 -9.33
CA GLY A 225 3.69 12.21 -10.03
C GLY A 225 4.16 13.66 -9.76
N GLU A 226 3.23 14.63 -9.76
CA GLU A 226 3.51 16.02 -9.40
C GLU A 226 3.93 16.15 -7.93
N SER A 227 3.26 15.42 -7.05
CA SER A 227 3.58 15.38 -5.62
C SER A 227 4.99 14.84 -5.37
N LEU A 228 5.37 13.76 -6.05
CA LEU A 228 6.72 13.18 -6.00
C LEU A 228 7.77 14.12 -6.60
N ALA A 229 7.46 14.78 -7.73
CA ALA A 229 8.33 15.78 -8.33
C ALA A 229 8.61 16.94 -7.37
N HIS A 230 7.58 17.39 -6.64
CA HIS A 230 7.74 18.43 -5.64
C HIS A 230 8.65 17.99 -4.50
N GLU A 231 8.47 16.77 -3.99
CA GLU A 231 9.29 16.19 -2.92
C GLU A 231 10.76 16.05 -3.33
N TRP A 232 11.02 15.52 -4.53
CA TRP A 232 12.36 15.36 -5.08
C TRP A 232 13.05 16.69 -5.39
N ARG A 233 12.29 17.75 -5.71
CA ARG A 233 12.85 19.10 -5.90
C ARG A 233 13.44 19.65 -4.61
N LEU A 234 12.84 19.33 -3.46
CA LEU A 234 13.32 19.80 -2.16
C LEU A 234 14.69 19.21 -1.77
N ILE A 235 15.09 18.11 -2.41
CA ILE A 235 16.38 17.44 -2.20
C ILE A 235 17.30 17.54 -3.42
N ASP A 236 16.97 18.38 -4.41
CA ASP A 236 17.70 18.54 -5.66
C ASP A 236 17.94 17.22 -6.44
N PHE A 237 17.01 16.23 -6.31
CA PHE A 237 17.15 14.96 -7.03
C PHE A 237 17.00 15.18 -8.55
N PRO A 238 17.95 14.70 -9.39
CA PRO A 238 18.02 15.08 -10.81
C PRO A 238 16.77 14.75 -11.63
N LEU A 239 15.99 13.73 -11.22
CA LEU A 239 14.78 13.30 -11.95
C LEU A 239 13.51 14.08 -11.57
N HIS A 240 13.59 15.05 -10.64
CA HIS A 240 12.42 15.81 -10.19
C HIS A 240 11.64 16.48 -11.34
N GLY A 241 12.34 16.96 -12.39
CA GLY A 241 11.72 17.63 -13.53
C GLY A 241 11.07 16.66 -14.52
N SER A 242 11.51 15.40 -14.56
CA SER A 242 11.01 14.41 -15.50
C SER A 242 9.88 13.55 -14.94
N VAL A 243 9.84 13.29 -13.64
CA VAL A 243 8.87 12.34 -13.04
C VAL A 243 7.41 12.75 -13.26
N ALA A 244 7.10 14.05 -13.27
CA ALA A 244 5.76 14.58 -13.56
C ALA A 244 5.48 14.80 -15.05
N SER A 245 6.47 14.60 -15.94
CA SER A 245 6.25 14.74 -17.38
C SER A 245 5.51 13.53 -17.97
N LEU A 246 4.89 13.70 -19.15
CA LEU A 246 4.25 12.57 -19.86
C LEU A 246 5.26 11.45 -20.16
N GLU A 247 6.47 11.77 -20.54
CA GLU A 247 7.53 10.77 -20.78
C GLU A 247 7.94 10.07 -19.48
N GLY A 248 8.05 10.81 -18.36
CA GLY A 248 8.32 10.23 -17.03
C GLY A 248 7.17 9.34 -16.58
N ARG A 249 5.92 9.78 -16.75
CA ARG A 249 4.73 8.98 -16.49
C ARG A 249 4.76 7.66 -17.27
N LYS A 250 5.00 7.73 -18.57
CA LYS A 250 5.11 6.56 -19.45
C LYS A 250 6.26 5.65 -19.06
N PHE A 251 7.42 6.22 -18.70
CA PHE A 251 8.56 5.45 -18.19
C PHE A 251 8.18 4.71 -16.91
N PHE A 252 7.59 5.41 -15.94
CA PHE A 252 7.13 4.82 -14.68
C PHE A 252 6.15 3.66 -14.92
N LEU A 253 5.09 3.88 -15.71
CA LEU A 253 4.10 2.85 -16.01
C LEU A 253 4.71 1.58 -16.62
N LYS A 254 5.76 1.72 -17.42
CA LYS A 254 6.48 0.57 -18.02
C LYS A 254 7.36 -0.19 -17.04
N GLN A 255 7.72 0.40 -15.90
CA GLN A 255 8.49 -0.26 -14.84
C GLN A 255 7.60 -1.04 -13.87
N LEU A 256 6.31 -0.74 -13.84
CA LEU A 256 5.38 -1.40 -12.91
C LEU A 256 5.16 -2.86 -13.29
N VAL A 257 5.09 -3.70 -12.26
CA VAL A 257 4.75 -5.12 -12.38
C VAL A 257 3.57 -5.41 -11.48
N PHE A 258 2.49 -5.93 -12.07
CA PHE A 258 1.31 -6.40 -11.37
C PHE A 258 1.07 -7.85 -11.77
N SER A 259 1.29 -8.79 -10.85
CA SER A 259 1.25 -10.24 -11.12
C SER A 259 0.39 -11.03 -10.13
N SER A 260 -0.12 -10.37 -9.07
CA SER A 260 -1.02 -11.02 -8.15
C SER A 260 -2.36 -11.39 -8.82
N PRO A 261 -3.04 -12.46 -8.37
CA PRO A 261 -4.37 -12.77 -8.87
C PRO A 261 -5.36 -11.62 -8.67
N SER A 262 -5.24 -10.86 -7.58
CA SER A 262 -6.09 -9.69 -7.32
C SER A 262 -5.88 -8.56 -8.33
N SER A 263 -4.63 -8.27 -8.69
CA SER A 263 -4.33 -7.24 -9.70
C SER A 263 -4.80 -7.63 -11.11
N LEU A 264 -4.81 -8.94 -11.42
CA LEU A 264 -5.40 -9.46 -12.67
C LEU A 264 -6.92 -9.23 -12.70
N VAL A 265 -7.61 -9.51 -11.59
CA VAL A 265 -9.07 -9.22 -11.45
C VAL A 265 -9.35 -7.73 -11.55
N LEU A 266 -8.49 -6.87 -11.00
CA LEU A 266 -8.61 -5.41 -11.11
C LEU A 266 -8.32 -4.88 -12.53
N GLY A 267 -7.79 -5.70 -13.44
CA GLY A 267 -7.46 -5.29 -14.80
C GLY A 267 -6.34 -4.22 -14.87
N ILE A 268 -5.47 -4.14 -13.86
CA ILE A 268 -4.47 -3.06 -13.74
C ILE A 268 -3.53 -3.01 -14.95
N ASN A 269 -3.00 -4.15 -15.40
CA ASN A 269 -2.10 -4.22 -16.54
C ASN A 269 -2.74 -3.74 -17.86
N GLN A 270 -4.03 -4.04 -18.05
CA GLN A 270 -4.77 -3.56 -19.22
C GLN A 270 -4.90 -2.04 -19.19
N ARG A 271 -5.31 -1.47 -18.07
CA ARG A 271 -5.49 -0.02 -17.89
C ARG A 271 -4.18 0.75 -18.04
N ILE A 272 -3.07 0.21 -17.52
CA ILE A 272 -1.72 0.76 -17.77
C ILE A 272 -1.40 0.76 -19.27
N SER A 273 -1.69 -0.33 -19.96
CA SER A 273 -1.44 -0.44 -21.41
C SER A 273 -2.26 0.57 -22.21
N GLU A 274 -3.52 0.76 -21.88
CA GLU A 274 -4.42 1.74 -22.49
C GLU A 274 -3.93 3.18 -22.27
N GLU A 275 -3.49 3.51 -21.04
CA GLU A 275 -2.92 4.82 -20.73
C GLU A 275 -1.62 5.07 -21.52
N ILE A 276 -0.70 4.10 -21.58
CA ILE A 276 0.52 4.23 -22.35
C ILE A 276 0.23 4.48 -23.85
N LEU A 277 -0.80 3.83 -24.40
CA LEU A 277 -1.23 4.07 -25.79
C LEU A 277 -1.79 5.48 -25.96
N SER A 278 -2.58 5.97 -25.02
CA SER A 278 -3.16 7.31 -25.07
C SER A 278 -2.11 8.43 -24.99
N ILE A 279 -1.02 8.21 -24.25
CA ILE A 279 0.10 9.16 -24.18
C ILE A 279 0.87 9.25 -25.51
N ASN A 280 0.79 8.22 -26.36
CA ASN A 280 1.48 8.19 -27.66
C ASN A 280 0.66 8.79 -28.81
N SER A 281 -0.63 9.07 -28.59
CA SER A 281 -1.55 9.64 -29.59
C SER A 281 -1.59 11.15 -29.49
#